data_667d3d743d44dfb37eec6406f6dca292
#
_entry.id   667d3d743d44dfb37eec6406f6dca292
#
_cell.length_a   1.000
_cell.length_b   1.000
_cell.length_c   1.000
_cell.angle_alpha   90.00
_cell.angle_beta   90.00
_cell.angle_gamma   90.00
#
_symmetry.space_group_name_H-M   'P 1'
#
loop_
_entity.id
_entity.type
_entity.pdbx_description
1 polymer ?
#
loop_
_entity_poly.entity_id
_entity_poly.type
_entity_poly.pdbx_seq_one_letter_code
_entity_poly.pdbx_strand_id
1 'polypeptide(L)'
;MTFLIQQTLIYAIPLMIVALAGVFAERSGIINLALEGIMIFGAFIGVLFVRLMQGSEAVLAAKQAGDWVALQGLELLTMLVAAAMGAVFSLLLSFASINLRADQTIGGTALNLMAPALVLFLIRIIANQNTLQMATGDSASWFMLKKSTFGVDKSVDWGFFGETFLNKIYLATYICILLFIILSVILYKTKFGLRLRACGENPQAADSLGINVYRMRYAGVTISGALAGMGGFVYAMTTANCSSNGDVAGFGFLALAVMIFGNWKPLNIAGASLLFGLFKCIAAAYASIDINGDGVFLLADIGISAHLYRMLPYLITLLVLAFTSKKSRAPKAEGIPYDKGTR
;
A
#
# COMPACT_ATOMS: atom_id res chain seq x y z
N MET A 1 -20.22 -4.08 14.83
CA MET A 1 -20.18 -4.14 13.35
C MET A 1 -19.46 -2.94 12.71
N THR A 2 -19.77 -1.70 13.02
CA THR A 2 -19.11 -0.50 12.46
C THR A 2 -17.59 -0.53 12.63
N PHE A 3 -17.10 -0.85 13.83
CA PHE A 3 -15.66 -0.98 14.13
C PHE A 3 -14.97 -1.99 13.22
N LEU A 4 -15.57 -3.18 13.02
CA LEU A 4 -14.99 -4.24 12.19
C LEU A 4 -14.84 -3.78 10.72
N ILE A 5 -15.84 -3.12 10.17
CA ILE A 5 -15.80 -2.61 8.79
C ILE A 5 -14.74 -1.52 8.64
N GLN A 6 -14.70 -0.56 9.58
CA GLN A 6 -13.69 0.51 9.56
C GLN A 6 -12.28 -0.04 9.63
N GLN A 7 -12.00 -0.93 10.58
CA GLN A 7 -10.69 -1.55 10.72
C GLN A 7 -10.33 -2.43 9.50
N THR A 8 -11.31 -3.15 8.95
CA THR A 8 -11.10 -3.92 7.71
C THR A 8 -10.66 -3.01 6.56
N LEU A 9 -11.29 -1.84 6.39
CA LEU A 9 -10.90 -0.88 5.36
C LEU A 9 -9.49 -0.33 5.60
N ILE A 10 -9.15 0.00 6.84
CA ILE A 10 -7.81 0.49 7.24
C ILE A 10 -6.72 -0.51 6.83
N TYR A 11 -6.93 -1.81 7.03
CA TYR A 11 -5.97 -2.84 6.63
C TYR A 11 -6.04 -3.17 5.12
N ALA A 12 -7.23 -3.12 4.52
CA ALA A 12 -7.43 -3.50 3.11
C ALA A 12 -6.88 -2.47 2.12
N ILE A 13 -6.98 -1.16 2.44
CA ILE A 13 -6.63 -0.09 1.49
C ILE A 13 -5.15 -0.07 1.12
N PRO A 14 -4.17 -0.14 2.06
CA PRO A 14 -2.77 -0.26 1.70
C PRO A 14 -2.49 -1.51 0.86
N LEU A 15 -3.10 -2.66 1.19
CA LEU A 15 -2.97 -3.89 0.42
C LEU A 15 -3.48 -3.73 -1.01
N MET A 16 -4.64 -3.10 -1.17
CA MET A 16 -5.29 -2.91 -2.47
C MET A 16 -4.44 -2.06 -3.42
N ILE A 17 -3.91 -0.95 -2.93
CA ILE A 17 -3.09 -0.03 -3.73
C ILE A 17 -1.75 -0.66 -4.09
N VAL A 18 -1.10 -1.36 -3.16
CA VAL A 18 0.19 -2.02 -3.38
C VAL A 18 0.04 -3.28 -4.25
N ALA A 19 -1.06 -4.01 -4.14
CA ALA A 19 -1.35 -5.10 -5.07
C ALA A 19 -1.54 -4.59 -6.51
N LEU A 20 -2.20 -3.44 -6.69
CA LEU A 20 -2.30 -2.79 -8.01
C LEU A 20 -0.91 -2.31 -8.50
N ALA A 21 -0.05 -1.85 -7.60
CA ALA A 21 1.34 -1.52 -7.91
C ALA A 21 2.07 -2.71 -8.54
N GLY A 22 1.97 -3.89 -7.93
CA GLY A 22 2.51 -5.13 -8.48
C GLY A 22 1.98 -5.43 -9.89
N VAL A 23 0.67 -5.24 -10.12
CA VAL A 23 0.07 -5.46 -11.45
C VAL A 23 0.69 -4.57 -12.51
N PHE A 24 0.98 -3.30 -12.22
CA PHE A 24 1.61 -2.39 -13.21
C PHE A 24 3.00 -2.85 -13.59
N ALA A 25 3.82 -3.29 -12.63
CA ALA A 25 5.15 -3.81 -12.91
C ALA A 25 5.08 -5.11 -13.72
N GLU A 26 4.33 -6.12 -13.24
CA GLU A 26 4.29 -7.44 -13.86
C GLU A 26 3.61 -7.42 -15.23
N ARG A 27 2.56 -6.62 -15.42
CA ARG A 27 1.96 -6.38 -16.74
C ARG A 27 2.89 -5.67 -17.71
N SER A 28 3.97 -5.05 -17.27
CA SER A 28 5.04 -4.54 -18.13
C SER A 28 6.10 -5.60 -18.48
N GLY A 29 6.09 -6.74 -17.80
CA GLY A 29 7.04 -7.83 -17.93
C GLY A 29 8.19 -7.79 -16.91
N ILE A 30 8.09 -6.98 -15.87
CA ILE A 30 9.08 -6.90 -14.79
C ILE A 30 8.46 -7.38 -13.48
N ILE A 31 9.07 -8.41 -12.88
CA ILE A 31 8.71 -8.87 -11.54
C ILE A 31 9.14 -7.82 -10.51
N ASN A 32 8.21 -7.32 -9.73
CA ASN A 32 8.53 -6.39 -8.65
C ASN A 32 8.37 -7.03 -7.28
N LEU A 33 9.33 -7.83 -6.87
CA LEU A 33 9.39 -8.36 -5.50
C LEU A 33 9.78 -7.29 -4.48
N ALA A 34 10.29 -6.13 -4.91
CA ALA A 34 10.74 -5.05 -4.03
C ALA A 34 9.60 -4.26 -3.38
N LEU A 35 8.34 -4.64 -3.55
CA LEU A 35 7.19 -3.90 -3.02
C LEU A 35 7.28 -3.65 -1.51
N GLU A 36 7.75 -4.63 -0.73
CA GLU A 36 7.96 -4.48 0.72
C GLU A 36 8.99 -3.39 1.02
N GLY A 37 10.15 -3.42 0.38
CA GLY A 37 11.22 -2.42 0.56
C GLY A 37 10.79 -1.02 0.10
N ILE A 38 10.06 -0.92 -0.99
CA ILE A 38 9.53 0.37 -1.49
C ILE A 38 8.48 0.93 -0.52
N MET A 39 7.62 0.08 0.05
CA MET A 39 6.66 0.49 1.09
C MET A 39 7.39 1.01 2.34
N ILE A 40 8.43 0.30 2.82
CA ILE A 40 9.24 0.71 3.97
C ILE A 40 9.86 2.09 3.72
N PHE A 41 10.46 2.28 2.55
CA PHE A 41 11.06 3.57 2.19
C PHE A 41 10.01 4.68 2.07
N GLY A 42 8.87 4.41 1.44
CA GLY A 42 7.76 5.37 1.32
C GLY A 42 7.13 5.73 2.68
N ALA A 43 6.98 4.75 3.57
CA ALA A 43 6.53 4.95 4.94
C ALA A 43 7.47 5.88 5.71
N PHE A 44 8.78 5.63 5.63
CA PHE A 44 9.80 6.47 6.26
C PHE A 44 9.77 7.91 5.73
N ILE A 45 9.79 8.09 4.41
CA ILE A 45 9.78 9.42 3.79
C ILE A 45 8.51 10.18 4.15
N GLY A 46 7.34 9.53 4.11
CA GLY A 46 6.08 10.16 4.49
C GLY A 46 6.07 10.61 5.95
N VAL A 47 6.49 9.73 6.87
CA VAL A 47 6.59 10.06 8.30
C VAL A 47 7.59 11.20 8.54
N LEU A 48 8.75 11.15 7.89
CA LEU A 48 9.77 12.19 7.99
C LEU A 48 9.25 13.55 7.48
N PHE A 49 8.59 13.55 6.32
CA PHE A 49 8.05 14.77 5.73
C PHE A 49 6.99 15.41 6.63
N VAL A 50 6.04 14.62 7.15
CA VAL A 50 5.03 15.12 8.09
C VAL A 50 5.70 15.67 9.35
N ARG A 51 6.68 14.96 9.92
CA ARG A 51 7.42 15.42 11.11
C ARG A 51 8.08 16.77 10.89
N LEU A 52 8.72 16.97 9.73
CA LEU A 52 9.34 18.25 9.37
C LEU A 52 8.30 19.36 9.20
N MET A 53 7.20 19.06 8.51
CA MET A 53 6.13 20.06 8.28
C MET A 53 5.38 20.42 9.56
N GLN A 54 5.20 19.49 10.49
CA GLN A 54 4.55 19.74 11.78
C GLN A 54 5.32 20.75 12.65
N GLY A 55 6.63 20.91 12.44
CA GLY A 55 7.44 21.95 13.07
C GLY A 55 7.30 23.33 12.42
N SER A 56 6.65 23.47 11.28
CA SER A 56 6.47 24.75 10.60
C SER A 56 5.38 25.60 11.25
N GLU A 57 5.59 26.93 11.30
CA GLU A 57 4.63 27.87 11.88
C GLU A 57 3.24 27.78 11.21
N ALA A 58 3.23 27.62 9.88
CA ALA A 58 1.98 27.52 9.11
C ALA A 58 1.13 26.31 9.51
N VAL A 59 1.74 25.14 9.69
CA VAL A 59 1.01 23.91 10.07
C VAL A 59 0.61 23.95 11.54
N LEU A 60 1.43 24.51 12.41
CA LEU A 60 1.09 24.73 13.82
C LEU A 60 -0.09 25.71 13.96
N ALA A 61 -0.09 26.81 13.21
CA ALA A 61 -1.19 27.77 13.19
C ALA A 61 -2.49 27.13 12.67
N ALA A 62 -2.41 26.36 11.59
CA ALA A 62 -3.57 25.62 11.05
C ALA A 62 -4.15 24.64 12.07
N LYS A 63 -3.30 23.93 12.82
CA LYS A 63 -3.74 23.02 13.88
C LYS A 63 -4.42 23.77 15.04
N GLN A 64 -3.83 24.89 15.49
CA GLN A 64 -4.39 25.70 16.56
C GLN A 64 -5.73 26.32 16.16
N ALA A 65 -5.85 26.75 14.90
CA ALA A 65 -7.09 27.29 14.34
C ALA A 65 -8.16 26.20 14.09
N GLY A 66 -7.82 24.91 14.19
CA GLY A 66 -8.70 23.81 13.84
C GLY A 66 -9.00 23.70 12.34
N ASP A 67 -8.11 24.25 11.49
CA ASP A 67 -8.25 24.20 10.03
C ASP A 67 -7.93 22.79 9.52
N TRP A 68 -8.97 21.98 9.51
CA TRP A 68 -8.88 20.60 9.04
C TRP A 68 -8.57 20.50 7.54
N VAL A 69 -8.95 21.52 6.73
CA VAL A 69 -8.69 21.51 5.27
C VAL A 69 -7.19 21.61 5.02
N ALA A 70 -6.48 22.48 5.74
CA ALA A 70 -5.04 22.60 5.65
C ALA A 70 -4.33 21.30 6.10
N LEU A 71 -4.83 20.64 7.15
CA LEU A 71 -4.28 19.36 7.63
C LEU A 71 -4.50 18.22 6.62
N GLN A 72 -5.66 18.15 5.98
CA GLN A 72 -5.91 17.21 4.89
C GLN A 72 -5.06 17.54 3.65
N GLY A 73 -4.81 18.81 3.38
CA GLY A 73 -3.85 19.24 2.35
C GLY A 73 -2.43 18.74 2.61
N LEU A 74 -1.99 18.75 3.87
CA LEU A 74 -0.70 18.17 4.27
C LEU A 74 -0.67 16.65 4.06
N GLU A 75 -1.76 15.93 4.37
CA GLU A 75 -1.89 14.49 4.10
C GLU A 75 -1.72 14.18 2.62
N LEU A 76 -2.42 14.93 1.75
CA LEU A 76 -2.33 14.77 0.30
C LEU A 76 -0.93 15.05 -0.24
N LEU A 77 -0.31 16.14 0.21
CA LEU A 77 1.04 16.49 -0.19
C LEU A 77 2.03 15.40 0.23
N THR A 78 1.86 14.85 1.43
CA THR A 78 2.71 13.76 1.93
C THR A 78 2.52 12.48 1.10
N MET A 79 1.28 12.15 0.71
CA MET A 79 1.02 11.01 -0.20
C MET A 79 1.76 11.19 -1.52
N LEU A 80 1.77 12.41 -2.10
CA LEU A 80 2.50 12.71 -3.34
C LEU A 80 4.02 12.61 -3.16
N VAL A 81 4.55 13.11 -2.04
CA VAL A 81 5.99 13.01 -1.72
C VAL A 81 6.41 11.55 -1.54
N ALA A 82 5.64 10.76 -0.80
CA ALA A 82 5.90 9.33 -0.62
C ALA A 82 5.80 8.57 -1.95
N ALA A 83 4.85 8.91 -2.81
CA ALA A 83 4.73 8.35 -4.15
C ALA A 83 5.94 8.70 -5.03
N ALA A 84 6.35 9.97 -5.06
CA ALA A 84 7.49 10.42 -5.85
C ALA A 84 8.80 9.72 -5.40
N MET A 85 9.02 9.61 -4.09
CA MET A 85 10.22 8.97 -3.56
C MET A 85 10.18 7.45 -3.71
N GLY A 86 9.01 6.81 -3.60
CA GLY A 86 8.82 5.40 -3.96
C GLY A 86 9.11 5.13 -5.43
N ALA A 87 8.68 6.02 -6.33
CA ALA A 87 9.01 5.97 -7.75
C ALA A 87 10.53 6.07 -7.97
N VAL A 88 11.21 7.03 -7.32
CA VAL A 88 12.68 7.18 -7.42
C VAL A 88 13.39 5.93 -6.91
N PHE A 89 12.98 5.38 -5.76
CA PHE A 89 13.57 4.17 -5.20
C PHE A 89 13.39 2.96 -6.13
N SER A 90 12.25 2.85 -6.80
CA SER A 90 11.98 1.78 -7.78
C SER A 90 12.81 1.86 -9.05
N LEU A 91 13.40 3.02 -9.37
CA LEU A 91 14.33 3.15 -10.50
C LEU A 91 15.59 2.27 -10.33
N LEU A 92 15.99 1.96 -9.11
CA LEU A 92 17.08 1.01 -8.85
C LEU A 92 16.76 -0.37 -9.43
N LEU A 93 15.53 -0.86 -9.19
CA LEU A 93 15.05 -2.12 -9.77
C LEU A 93 14.93 -2.01 -11.29
N SER A 94 14.38 -0.90 -11.79
CA SER A 94 14.24 -0.68 -13.23
C SER A 94 15.57 -0.69 -13.93
N PHE A 95 16.56 0.02 -13.41
CA PHE A 95 17.91 0.08 -13.98
C PHE A 95 18.60 -1.29 -13.98
N ALA A 96 18.56 -1.99 -12.85
CA ALA A 96 19.14 -3.32 -12.73
C ALA A 96 18.49 -4.32 -13.71
N SER A 97 17.16 -4.36 -13.76
CA SER A 97 16.40 -5.35 -14.55
C SER A 97 16.38 -5.04 -16.04
N ILE A 98 16.36 -3.77 -16.42
CA ILE A 98 16.16 -3.36 -17.82
C ILE A 98 17.51 -3.08 -18.50
N ASN A 99 18.41 -2.31 -17.86
CA ASN A 99 19.70 -1.92 -18.45
C ASN A 99 20.78 -2.97 -18.23
N LEU A 100 20.91 -3.47 -17.01
CA LEU A 100 21.90 -4.47 -16.65
C LEU A 100 21.44 -5.90 -16.95
N ARG A 101 20.15 -6.08 -17.29
CA ARG A 101 19.54 -7.41 -17.53
C ARG A 101 19.76 -8.38 -16.36
N ALA A 102 19.89 -7.83 -15.14
CA ALA A 102 20.06 -8.63 -13.94
C ALA A 102 18.78 -9.42 -13.63
N ASP A 103 18.92 -10.51 -12.90
CA ASP A 103 17.79 -11.28 -12.40
C ASP A 103 16.89 -10.39 -11.52
N GLN A 104 15.61 -10.33 -11.89
CA GLN A 104 14.63 -9.42 -11.30
C GLN A 104 14.27 -9.86 -9.87
N THR A 105 14.30 -11.17 -9.60
CA THR A 105 14.03 -11.75 -8.29
C THR A 105 15.16 -11.40 -7.32
N ILE A 106 16.40 -11.54 -7.75
CA ILE A 106 17.58 -11.18 -6.96
C ILE A 106 17.60 -9.67 -6.70
N GLY A 107 17.34 -8.85 -7.72
CA GLY A 107 17.28 -7.40 -7.59
C GLY A 107 16.18 -6.94 -6.63
N GLY A 108 14.98 -7.51 -6.74
CA GLY A 108 13.87 -7.22 -5.84
C GLY A 108 14.14 -7.62 -4.40
N THR A 109 14.71 -8.81 -4.20
CA THR A 109 15.07 -9.30 -2.87
C THR A 109 16.18 -8.45 -2.23
N ALA A 110 17.19 -8.04 -3.00
CA ALA A 110 18.25 -7.15 -2.52
C ALA A 110 17.69 -5.81 -2.02
N LEU A 111 16.73 -5.22 -2.75
CA LEU A 111 16.05 -3.99 -2.32
C LEU A 111 15.24 -4.19 -1.04
N ASN A 112 14.57 -5.33 -0.89
CA ASN A 112 13.83 -5.66 0.34
C ASN A 112 14.76 -5.81 1.57
N LEU A 113 15.97 -6.30 1.38
CA LEU A 113 16.97 -6.37 2.45
C LEU A 113 17.62 -5.01 2.73
N MET A 114 17.86 -4.23 1.68
CA MET A 114 18.49 -2.91 1.79
C MET A 114 17.59 -1.89 2.46
N ALA A 115 16.29 -1.86 2.13
CA ALA A 115 15.39 -0.81 2.58
C ALA A 115 15.25 -0.71 4.10
N PRO A 116 15.02 -1.81 4.86
CA PRO A 116 14.97 -1.76 6.32
C PRO A 116 16.27 -1.23 6.94
N ALA A 117 17.41 -1.71 6.47
CA ALA A 117 18.72 -1.30 6.97
C ALA A 117 18.98 0.19 6.70
N LEU A 118 18.70 0.65 5.48
CA LEU A 118 18.84 2.05 5.08
C LEU A 118 17.92 2.95 5.93
N VAL A 119 16.66 2.58 6.10
CA VAL A 119 15.68 3.35 6.85
C VAL A 119 16.07 3.43 8.32
N LEU A 120 16.43 2.32 8.96
CA LEU A 120 16.87 2.32 10.36
C LEU A 120 18.15 3.17 10.56
N PHE A 121 19.10 3.09 9.63
CA PHE A 121 20.29 3.91 9.65
C PHE A 121 19.95 5.41 9.59
N LEU A 122 19.07 5.81 8.67
CA LEU A 122 18.63 7.20 8.54
C LEU A 122 17.84 7.68 9.76
N ILE A 123 16.96 6.86 10.32
CA ILE A 123 16.22 7.19 11.55
C ILE A 123 17.17 7.45 12.71
N ARG A 124 18.21 6.63 12.86
CA ARG A 124 19.21 6.80 13.92
C ARG A 124 19.99 8.11 13.75
N ILE A 125 20.37 8.47 12.54
CA ILE A 125 21.07 9.73 12.27
C ILE A 125 20.16 10.94 12.55
N ILE A 126 18.92 10.90 12.10
CA ILE A 126 18.00 12.06 12.16
C ILE A 126 17.38 12.24 13.53
N ALA A 127 16.95 11.13 14.18
CA ALA A 127 16.17 11.17 15.41
C ALA A 127 16.88 10.60 16.63
N ASN A 128 18.06 9.98 16.46
CA ASN A 128 18.79 9.26 17.52
C ASN A 128 17.92 8.19 18.25
N GLN A 129 16.99 7.59 17.52
CA GLN A 129 16.01 6.62 18.02
C GLN A 129 15.91 5.43 17.04
N ASN A 130 15.20 4.37 17.42
CA ASN A 130 14.91 3.24 16.53
C ASN A 130 13.59 3.38 15.77
N THR A 131 12.76 4.34 16.15
CA THR A 131 11.44 4.61 15.55
C THR A 131 11.30 6.10 15.32
N LEU A 132 10.87 6.48 14.12
CA LEU A 132 10.51 7.83 13.78
C LEU A 132 9.00 7.98 13.93
N GLN A 133 8.54 8.97 14.70
CA GLN A 133 7.13 9.32 14.86
C GLN A 133 6.82 10.62 14.12
N MET A 134 5.61 10.77 13.58
CA MET A 134 5.16 11.97 12.89
C MET A 134 5.16 13.18 13.81
N ALA A 135 4.55 13.09 14.99
CA ALA A 135 4.55 14.14 15.99
C ALA A 135 4.63 13.57 17.40
N THR A 136 5.01 14.42 18.35
CA THR A 136 4.84 14.16 19.77
C THR A 136 3.37 14.36 20.13
N GLY A 137 2.71 13.36 20.69
CA GLY A 137 1.31 13.42 21.11
C GLY A 137 0.35 12.68 20.17
N ASP A 138 -0.88 13.13 20.08
CA ASP A 138 -1.98 12.47 19.35
C ASP A 138 -1.90 12.68 17.83
N SER A 139 -0.80 12.21 17.20
CA SER A 139 -0.53 12.36 15.77
C SER A 139 -1.59 11.71 14.88
N ALA A 140 -2.15 10.60 15.33
CA ALA A 140 -3.21 9.91 14.59
C ALA A 140 -4.47 10.78 14.45
N SER A 141 -4.71 11.71 15.37
CA SER A 141 -5.88 12.59 15.33
C SER A 141 -5.77 13.73 14.33
N TRP A 142 -4.56 14.04 13.82
CA TRP A 142 -4.34 15.15 12.91
C TRP A 142 -5.01 14.96 11.55
N PHE A 143 -4.98 13.73 11.04
CA PHE A 143 -5.48 13.38 9.70
C PHE A 143 -6.82 12.65 9.74
N MET A 144 -7.21 12.17 10.92
CA MET A 144 -8.46 11.43 11.07
C MET A 144 -9.67 12.37 11.02
N LEU A 145 -10.56 12.14 10.06
CA LEU A 145 -11.85 12.80 10.00
C LEU A 145 -12.76 12.31 11.14
N LYS A 146 -13.27 13.24 11.93
CA LYS A 146 -14.14 12.99 13.10
C LYS A 146 -15.39 13.86 13.00
N LYS A 147 -16.43 13.55 13.75
CA LYS A 147 -17.63 14.40 13.85
C LYS A 147 -17.29 15.86 14.21
N SER A 148 -16.34 16.04 15.13
CA SER A 148 -15.85 17.37 15.51
C SER A 148 -15.19 18.14 14.36
N THR A 149 -14.63 17.45 13.37
CA THR A 149 -14.07 18.07 12.16
C THR A 149 -15.13 18.75 11.32
N PHE A 150 -16.35 18.24 11.35
CA PHE A 150 -17.51 18.79 10.64
C PHE A 150 -18.38 19.71 11.51
N GLY A 151 -17.91 20.09 12.71
CA GLY A 151 -18.66 20.95 13.63
C GLY A 151 -19.85 20.28 14.28
N VAL A 152 -19.94 18.95 14.23
CA VAL A 152 -21.06 18.19 14.79
C VAL A 152 -20.69 17.62 16.17
N ASP A 153 -21.63 17.71 17.11
CA ASP A 153 -21.44 17.22 18.47
C ASP A 153 -21.22 15.69 18.48
N LYS A 154 -20.37 15.21 19.36
CA LYS A 154 -20.06 13.78 19.48
C LYS A 154 -21.26 12.91 19.84
N SER A 155 -22.28 13.52 20.48
CA SER A 155 -23.51 12.86 20.88
C SER A 155 -24.49 12.59 19.75
N VAL A 156 -24.35 13.27 18.60
CA VAL A 156 -25.26 13.10 17.46
C VAL A 156 -24.94 11.77 16.76
N ASP A 157 -25.93 10.91 16.65
CA ASP A 157 -25.81 9.66 15.89
C ASP A 157 -26.02 9.94 14.39
N TRP A 158 -25.01 9.57 13.57
CA TRP A 158 -25.06 9.70 12.11
C TRP A 158 -25.65 8.47 11.42
N GLY A 159 -26.20 7.54 12.20
CA GLY A 159 -26.66 6.26 11.70
C GLY A 159 -25.51 5.37 11.22
N PHE A 160 -25.84 4.14 10.81
CA PHE A 160 -24.84 3.14 10.44
C PHE A 160 -23.87 3.63 9.35
N PHE A 161 -24.35 4.26 8.28
CA PHE A 161 -23.50 4.72 7.18
C PHE A 161 -22.60 5.90 7.58
N GLY A 162 -23.10 6.87 8.29
CA GLY A 162 -22.32 8.02 8.75
C GLY A 162 -21.24 7.61 9.75
N GLU A 163 -21.59 6.76 10.70
CA GLU A 163 -20.63 6.23 11.68
C GLU A 163 -19.57 5.35 11.04
N THR A 164 -19.92 4.57 10.01
CA THR A 164 -18.98 3.62 9.38
C THR A 164 -18.04 4.31 8.39
N PHE A 165 -18.53 5.28 7.61
CA PHE A 165 -17.79 5.83 6.48
C PHE A 165 -17.35 7.29 6.65
N LEU A 166 -17.89 8.05 7.59
CA LEU A 166 -17.53 9.46 7.77
C LEU A 166 -16.87 9.75 9.12
N ASN A 167 -17.03 8.88 10.11
CA ASN A 167 -16.46 9.08 11.44
C ASN A 167 -15.22 8.19 11.63
N LYS A 168 -14.14 8.75 12.17
CA LYS A 168 -12.86 8.07 12.45
C LYS A 168 -12.21 7.39 11.24
N ILE A 169 -12.26 8.04 10.08
CA ILE A 169 -11.66 7.56 8.84
C ILE A 169 -10.65 8.58 8.30
N TYR A 170 -9.74 8.15 7.45
CA TYR A 170 -8.74 9.00 6.82
C TYR A 170 -9.15 9.36 5.40
N LEU A 171 -8.87 10.58 4.96
CA LEU A 171 -9.11 11.01 3.59
C LEU A 171 -8.33 10.16 2.57
N ALA A 172 -7.11 9.75 2.94
CA ALA A 172 -6.29 8.83 2.15
C ALA A 172 -7.03 7.56 1.73
N THR A 173 -7.94 7.03 2.56
CA THR A 173 -8.77 5.85 2.24
C THR A 173 -9.57 6.07 0.95
N TYR A 174 -10.28 7.20 0.86
CA TYR A 174 -11.10 7.54 -0.32
C TYR A 174 -10.25 7.83 -1.55
N ILE A 175 -9.14 8.53 -1.35
CA ILE A 175 -8.21 8.85 -2.44
C ILE A 175 -7.58 7.57 -2.99
N CYS A 176 -7.17 6.63 -2.15
CA CYS A 176 -6.66 5.34 -2.59
C CYS A 176 -7.70 4.54 -3.39
N ILE A 177 -8.97 4.54 -2.94
CA ILE A 177 -10.06 3.89 -3.70
C ILE A 177 -10.25 4.56 -5.06
N LEU A 178 -10.29 5.89 -5.08
CA LEU A 178 -10.44 6.65 -6.33
C LEU A 178 -9.26 6.39 -7.28
N LEU A 179 -8.03 6.46 -6.78
CA LEU A 179 -6.83 6.16 -7.56
C LEU A 179 -6.83 4.72 -8.06
N PHE A 180 -7.25 3.76 -7.24
CA PHE A 180 -7.38 2.37 -7.66
C PHE A 180 -8.34 2.22 -8.84
N ILE A 181 -9.48 2.89 -8.81
CA ILE A 181 -10.46 2.88 -9.90
C ILE A 181 -9.87 3.54 -11.16
N ILE A 182 -9.31 4.74 -11.03
CA ILE A 182 -8.73 5.49 -12.16
C ILE A 182 -7.62 4.68 -12.83
N LEU A 183 -6.67 4.16 -12.05
CA LEU A 183 -5.53 3.40 -12.56
C LEU A 183 -5.96 2.06 -13.15
N SER A 184 -6.99 1.43 -12.61
CA SER A 184 -7.60 0.23 -13.20
C SER A 184 -8.19 0.51 -14.58
N VAL A 185 -8.89 1.65 -14.73
CA VAL A 185 -9.40 2.10 -16.03
C VAL A 185 -8.24 2.42 -16.99
N ILE A 186 -7.20 3.11 -16.52
CA ILE A 186 -6.00 3.40 -17.31
C ILE A 186 -5.37 2.10 -17.81
N LEU A 187 -5.19 1.11 -16.95
CA LEU A 187 -4.55 -0.16 -17.29
C LEU A 187 -5.35 -0.99 -18.30
N TYR A 188 -6.68 -0.98 -18.21
CA TYR A 188 -7.52 -1.88 -19.02
C TYR A 188 -8.28 -1.22 -20.15
N LYS A 189 -8.50 0.11 -20.12
CA LYS A 189 -9.34 0.82 -21.10
C LYS A 189 -8.58 1.86 -21.94
N THR A 190 -7.29 2.14 -21.66
CA THR A 190 -6.53 3.14 -22.41
C THR A 190 -5.48 2.53 -23.34
N LYS A 191 -5.02 3.32 -24.31
CA LYS A 191 -3.92 2.95 -25.23
C LYS A 191 -2.61 2.69 -24.48
N PHE A 192 -2.35 3.44 -23.38
CA PHE A 192 -1.18 3.24 -22.53
C PHE A 192 -1.21 1.85 -21.87
N GLY A 193 -2.30 1.50 -21.22
CA GLY A 193 -2.43 0.20 -20.57
C GLY A 193 -2.41 -0.97 -21.55
N LEU A 194 -2.95 -0.79 -22.77
CA LEU A 194 -2.85 -1.80 -23.81
C LEU A 194 -1.40 -2.05 -24.21
N ARG A 195 -0.61 -0.98 -24.45
CA ARG A 195 0.81 -1.09 -24.80
C ARG A 195 1.62 -1.70 -23.67
N LEU A 196 1.34 -1.31 -22.43
CA LEU A 196 2.00 -1.87 -21.24
C LEU A 196 1.80 -3.38 -21.16
N ARG A 197 0.55 -3.85 -21.26
CA ARG A 197 0.21 -5.29 -21.23
C ARG A 197 0.78 -6.05 -22.43
N ALA A 198 0.83 -5.46 -23.60
CA ALA A 198 1.45 -6.07 -24.78
C ALA A 198 2.95 -6.34 -24.54
N CYS A 199 3.66 -5.42 -23.86
CA CYS A 199 5.07 -5.61 -23.50
C CYS A 199 5.28 -6.75 -22.48
N GLY A 200 4.31 -7.03 -21.61
CA GLY A 200 4.37 -8.15 -20.67
C GLY A 200 3.97 -9.49 -21.29
N GLU A 201 3.15 -9.50 -22.34
CA GLU A 201 2.75 -10.76 -23.01
C GLU A 201 3.76 -11.18 -24.09
N ASN A 202 4.17 -10.24 -24.97
CA ASN A 202 5.14 -10.48 -26.03
C ASN A 202 5.88 -9.18 -26.38
N PRO A 203 7.03 -8.91 -25.75
CA PRO A 203 7.78 -7.68 -25.98
C PRO A 203 8.34 -7.56 -27.40
N GLN A 204 8.68 -8.67 -28.06
CA GLN A 204 9.20 -8.67 -29.42
C GLN A 204 8.11 -8.27 -30.43
N ALA A 205 6.90 -8.81 -30.29
CA ALA A 205 5.76 -8.39 -31.10
C ALA A 205 5.38 -6.92 -30.85
N ALA A 206 5.46 -6.45 -29.59
CA ALA A 206 5.23 -5.05 -29.27
C ALA A 206 6.27 -4.12 -29.95
N ASP A 207 7.54 -4.48 -29.92
CA ASP A 207 8.62 -3.72 -30.58
C ASP A 207 8.44 -3.69 -32.12
N SER A 208 8.01 -4.80 -32.73
CA SER A 208 7.74 -4.87 -34.17
C SER A 208 6.62 -3.92 -34.62
N LEU A 209 5.71 -3.58 -33.70
CA LEU A 209 4.65 -2.57 -33.89
C LEU A 209 5.10 -1.14 -33.54
N GLY A 210 6.39 -0.92 -33.29
CA GLY A 210 6.96 0.39 -32.96
C GLY A 210 6.75 0.84 -31.51
N ILE A 211 6.36 -0.07 -30.61
CA ILE A 211 6.23 0.24 -29.18
C ILE A 211 7.60 0.14 -28.52
N ASN A 212 8.06 1.21 -27.88
CA ASN A 212 9.31 1.18 -27.13
C ASN A 212 9.15 0.39 -25.83
N VAL A 213 9.59 -0.87 -25.82
CA VAL A 213 9.46 -1.81 -24.70
C VAL A 213 10.21 -1.30 -23.46
N TYR A 214 11.42 -0.74 -23.62
CA TYR A 214 12.18 -0.21 -22.48
C TYR A 214 11.42 0.90 -21.76
N ARG A 215 10.86 1.87 -22.50
CA ARG A 215 10.07 2.96 -21.90
C ARG A 215 8.81 2.43 -21.20
N MET A 216 8.14 1.43 -21.77
CA MET A 216 6.96 0.84 -21.14
C MET A 216 7.29 0.08 -19.86
N ARG A 217 8.39 -0.68 -19.84
CA ARG A 217 8.87 -1.36 -18.65
C ARG A 217 9.26 -0.37 -17.54
N TYR A 218 10.03 0.68 -17.89
CA TYR A 218 10.34 1.76 -16.94
C TYR A 218 9.07 2.40 -16.38
N ALA A 219 8.11 2.77 -17.22
CA ALA A 219 6.85 3.36 -16.77
C ALA A 219 6.07 2.43 -15.84
N GLY A 220 5.99 1.13 -16.16
CA GLY A 220 5.32 0.14 -15.31
C GLY A 220 5.92 0.04 -13.92
N VAL A 221 7.25 -0.08 -13.82
CA VAL A 221 7.95 -0.19 -12.53
C VAL A 221 7.93 1.14 -11.77
N THR A 222 8.04 2.29 -12.45
CA THR A 222 7.98 3.61 -11.79
C THR A 222 6.58 3.88 -11.21
N ILE A 223 5.51 3.56 -11.93
CA ILE A 223 4.14 3.65 -11.42
C ILE A 223 3.96 2.69 -10.24
N SER A 224 4.48 1.47 -10.35
CA SER A 224 4.47 0.49 -9.26
C SER A 224 5.18 1.05 -8.03
N GLY A 225 6.36 1.64 -8.18
CA GLY A 225 7.09 2.26 -7.10
C GLY A 225 6.34 3.43 -6.45
N ALA A 226 5.71 4.28 -7.27
CA ALA A 226 4.88 5.38 -6.76
C ALA A 226 3.72 4.88 -5.88
N LEU A 227 2.99 3.88 -6.35
CA LEU A 227 1.86 3.30 -5.63
C LEU A 227 2.30 2.56 -4.36
N ALA A 228 3.41 1.83 -4.41
CA ALA A 228 3.96 1.13 -3.25
C ALA A 228 4.48 2.12 -2.19
N GLY A 229 5.17 3.19 -2.59
CA GLY A 229 5.62 4.24 -1.68
C GLY A 229 4.46 4.96 -1.01
N MET A 230 3.43 5.34 -1.78
CA MET A 230 2.20 5.92 -1.25
C MET A 230 1.47 4.96 -0.30
N GLY A 231 1.33 3.68 -0.69
CA GLY A 231 0.73 2.64 0.16
C GLY A 231 1.51 2.44 1.47
N GLY A 232 2.84 2.58 1.43
CA GLY A 232 3.70 2.57 2.62
C GLY A 232 3.41 3.72 3.57
N PHE A 233 3.25 4.94 3.07
CA PHE A 233 2.85 6.08 3.91
C PHE A 233 1.44 5.88 4.50
N VAL A 234 0.47 5.45 3.69
CA VAL A 234 -0.89 5.18 4.17
C VAL A 234 -0.87 4.12 5.27
N TYR A 235 -0.08 3.05 5.12
CA TYR A 235 0.14 2.05 6.16
C TYR A 235 0.72 2.67 7.45
N ALA A 236 1.78 3.49 7.33
CA ALA A 236 2.42 4.13 8.48
C ALA A 236 1.45 5.03 9.25
N MET A 237 0.63 5.79 8.53
CA MET A 237 -0.35 6.70 9.10
C MET A 237 -1.51 5.97 9.78
N THR A 238 -2.02 4.90 9.15
CA THR A 238 -3.26 4.25 9.61
C THR A 238 -3.01 3.07 10.55
N THR A 239 -2.05 2.21 10.20
CA THR A 239 -1.83 0.92 10.85
C THR A 239 -0.65 0.94 11.84
N ALA A 240 0.41 1.67 11.53
CA ALA A 240 1.63 1.73 12.35
C ALA A 240 1.65 2.92 13.32
N ASN A 241 0.47 3.43 13.75
CA ASN A 241 0.35 4.52 14.73
C ASN A 241 1.18 5.76 14.38
N CYS A 242 1.14 6.20 13.14
CA CYS A 242 1.85 7.37 12.63
C CYS A 242 3.37 7.29 12.83
N SER A 243 3.94 6.09 12.70
CA SER A 243 5.36 5.85 12.92
C SER A 243 6.00 5.02 11.80
N SER A 244 7.33 5.08 11.72
CA SER A 244 8.15 4.21 10.87
C SER A 244 9.34 3.72 11.66
N ASN A 245 9.56 2.41 11.62
CA ASN A 245 10.65 1.70 12.30
C ASN A 245 11.42 0.77 11.35
N GLY A 246 11.33 1.02 10.04
CA GLY A 246 11.97 0.17 9.04
C GLY A 246 11.24 -1.15 8.76
N ASP A 247 9.97 -1.25 9.17
CA ASP A 247 9.12 -2.43 8.93
C ASP A 247 7.70 -2.00 8.52
N VAL A 248 7.07 -2.77 7.64
CA VAL A 248 5.66 -2.63 7.24
C VAL A 248 4.88 -3.94 7.46
N ALA A 249 5.33 -4.75 8.38
CA ALA A 249 4.70 -5.99 8.86
C ALA A 249 4.28 -6.96 7.72
N GLY A 250 5.11 -7.06 6.67
CA GLY A 250 4.91 -7.97 5.56
C GLY A 250 3.77 -7.56 4.61
N PHE A 251 3.31 -6.31 4.65
CA PHE A 251 2.20 -5.85 3.79
C PHE A 251 2.55 -5.87 2.30
N GLY A 252 3.80 -5.61 1.92
CA GLY A 252 4.23 -5.71 0.52
C GLY A 252 4.21 -7.15 0.00
N PHE A 253 4.67 -8.11 0.81
CA PHE A 253 4.58 -9.54 0.45
C PHE A 253 3.13 -10.02 0.43
N LEU A 254 2.31 -9.57 1.37
CA LEU A 254 0.89 -9.89 1.38
C LEU A 254 0.16 -9.29 0.17
N ALA A 255 0.56 -8.10 -0.28
CA ALA A 255 0.02 -7.47 -1.47
C ALA A 255 0.37 -8.25 -2.76
N LEU A 256 1.56 -8.86 -2.84
CA LEU A 256 1.90 -9.81 -3.92
C LEU A 256 0.96 -11.02 -3.91
N ALA A 257 0.71 -11.60 -2.74
CA ALA A 257 -0.25 -12.70 -2.61
C ALA A 257 -1.67 -12.28 -3.03
N VAL A 258 -2.12 -11.10 -2.63
CA VAL A 258 -3.41 -10.51 -3.04
C VAL A 258 -3.48 -10.32 -4.56
N MET A 259 -2.41 -9.85 -5.19
CA MET A 259 -2.31 -9.68 -6.64
C MET A 259 -2.43 -11.01 -7.38
N ILE A 260 -1.67 -12.03 -6.96
CA ILE A 260 -1.70 -13.39 -7.53
C ILE A 260 -3.09 -14.01 -7.35
N PHE A 261 -3.67 -13.91 -6.15
CA PHE A 261 -5.02 -14.37 -5.87
C PHE A 261 -6.07 -13.66 -6.74
N GLY A 262 -5.93 -12.34 -6.91
CA GLY A 262 -6.77 -11.55 -7.80
C GLY A 262 -6.54 -11.83 -9.29
N ASN A 263 -5.59 -12.70 -9.62
CA ASN A 263 -5.25 -13.08 -11.01
C ASN A 263 -4.98 -11.85 -11.90
N TRP A 264 -4.26 -10.87 -11.37
CA TRP A 264 -3.93 -9.58 -12.03
C TRP A 264 -5.15 -8.78 -12.49
N LYS A 265 -6.36 -9.11 -12.00
CA LYS A 265 -7.61 -8.40 -12.34
C LYS A 265 -7.99 -7.45 -11.20
N PRO A 266 -8.15 -6.13 -11.44
CA PRO A 266 -8.43 -5.16 -10.39
C PRO A 266 -9.65 -5.50 -9.52
N LEU A 267 -10.75 -5.89 -10.12
CA LEU A 267 -11.96 -6.22 -9.36
C LEU A 267 -11.74 -7.38 -8.37
N ASN A 268 -11.02 -8.40 -8.81
CA ASN A 268 -10.69 -9.54 -7.95
C ASN A 268 -9.69 -9.13 -6.86
N ILE A 269 -8.73 -8.24 -7.20
CA ILE A 269 -7.76 -7.69 -6.25
C ILE A 269 -8.49 -6.89 -5.16
N ALA A 270 -9.49 -6.08 -5.51
CA ALA A 270 -10.30 -5.37 -4.53
C ALA A 270 -10.99 -6.33 -3.56
N GLY A 271 -11.64 -7.38 -4.08
CA GLY A 271 -12.26 -8.41 -3.24
C GLY A 271 -11.26 -9.17 -2.37
N ALA A 272 -10.11 -9.53 -2.93
CA ALA A 272 -9.02 -10.17 -2.21
C ALA A 272 -8.46 -9.27 -1.10
N SER A 273 -8.24 -7.99 -1.40
CA SER A 273 -7.74 -7.02 -0.41
C SER A 273 -8.68 -6.87 0.78
N LEU A 274 -10.00 -6.83 0.52
CA LEU A 274 -10.99 -6.79 1.59
C LEU A 274 -10.97 -8.07 2.44
N LEU A 275 -10.86 -9.24 1.81
CA LEU A 275 -10.77 -10.52 2.50
C LEU A 275 -9.52 -10.57 3.39
N PHE A 276 -8.33 -10.27 2.84
CA PHE A 276 -7.08 -10.26 3.59
C PHE A 276 -7.04 -9.15 4.64
N GLY A 277 -7.64 -7.98 4.35
CA GLY A 277 -7.82 -6.89 5.31
C GLY A 277 -8.66 -7.31 6.50
N LEU A 278 -9.74 -8.07 6.28
CA LEU A 278 -10.57 -8.64 7.34
C LEU A 278 -9.76 -9.60 8.23
N PHE A 279 -8.96 -10.50 7.65
CA PHE A 279 -8.13 -11.40 8.45
C PHE A 279 -7.01 -10.68 9.21
N LYS A 280 -6.42 -9.63 8.63
CA LYS A 280 -5.48 -8.76 9.35
C LYS A 280 -6.18 -8.01 10.49
N CYS A 281 -7.40 -7.52 10.28
CA CYS A 281 -8.21 -6.90 11.32
C CYS A 281 -8.49 -7.88 12.48
N ILE A 282 -8.94 -9.09 12.17
CA ILE A 282 -9.18 -10.13 13.17
C ILE A 282 -7.88 -10.44 13.93
N ALA A 283 -6.77 -10.62 13.21
CA ALA A 283 -5.48 -10.92 13.82
C ALA A 283 -4.97 -9.80 14.77
N ALA A 284 -5.27 -8.54 14.47
CA ALA A 284 -4.83 -7.39 15.25
C ALA A 284 -5.78 -7.05 16.40
N ALA A 285 -7.07 -7.24 16.22
CA ALA A 285 -8.11 -6.73 17.12
C ALA A 285 -9.07 -7.78 17.67
N TYR A 286 -8.74 -9.09 17.59
CA TYR A 286 -9.62 -10.19 18.02
C TYR A 286 -10.17 -10.00 19.44
N ALA A 287 -9.38 -9.41 20.35
CA ALA A 287 -9.76 -9.14 21.73
C ALA A 287 -10.63 -7.87 21.93
N SER A 288 -10.89 -7.12 20.83
CA SER A 288 -11.65 -5.85 20.87
C SER A 288 -12.83 -5.86 19.91
N ILE A 289 -13.07 -6.98 19.20
CA ILE A 289 -14.18 -7.11 18.26
C ILE A 289 -15.41 -7.59 18.99
N ASP A 290 -16.34 -6.66 19.22
CA ASP A 290 -17.69 -6.94 19.68
C ASP A 290 -18.61 -7.07 18.45
N ILE A 291 -19.09 -8.29 18.18
CA ILE A 291 -19.91 -8.60 17.00
C ILE A 291 -21.36 -8.19 17.23
N ASN A 292 -21.87 -8.38 18.43
CA ASN A 292 -23.26 -8.20 18.78
C ASN A 292 -23.57 -6.84 19.42
N GLY A 293 -22.55 -6.15 19.95
CA GLY A 293 -22.73 -4.89 20.70
C GLY A 293 -23.15 -5.11 22.15
N ASP A 294 -23.00 -6.32 22.67
CA ASP A 294 -23.35 -6.73 24.03
C ASP A 294 -22.17 -6.65 25.04
N GLY A 295 -20.99 -6.21 24.56
CA GLY A 295 -19.78 -6.15 25.38
C GLY A 295 -19.05 -7.48 25.53
N VAL A 296 -19.51 -8.54 24.85
CA VAL A 296 -18.88 -9.86 24.87
C VAL A 296 -17.94 -10.00 23.67
N PHE A 297 -16.66 -10.30 23.94
CA PHE A 297 -15.63 -10.47 22.92
C PHE A 297 -15.49 -11.95 22.53
N LEU A 298 -16.42 -12.45 21.74
CA LEU A 298 -16.54 -13.86 21.34
C LEU A 298 -15.20 -14.47 20.89
N LEU A 299 -14.40 -13.75 20.11
CA LEU A 299 -13.11 -14.25 19.62
C LEU A 299 -12.04 -14.38 20.72
N ALA A 300 -12.12 -13.58 21.78
CA ALA A 300 -11.24 -13.69 22.93
C ALA A 300 -11.65 -14.88 23.82
N ASP A 301 -12.95 -15.11 23.97
CA ASP A 301 -13.52 -16.13 24.88
C ASP A 301 -13.37 -17.57 24.35
N ILE A 302 -13.15 -17.76 23.05
CA ILE A 302 -12.91 -19.09 22.43
C ILE A 302 -11.61 -19.74 22.96
N GLY A 303 -10.72 -18.99 23.63
CA GLY A 303 -9.48 -19.52 24.20
C GLY A 303 -8.38 -19.85 23.20
N ILE A 304 -8.50 -19.36 21.95
CA ILE A 304 -7.46 -19.50 20.93
C ILE A 304 -6.31 -18.53 21.26
N SER A 305 -5.07 -19.01 21.20
CA SER A 305 -3.91 -18.18 21.48
C SER A 305 -3.77 -17.01 20.47
N ALA A 306 -3.31 -15.85 20.94
CA ALA A 306 -3.04 -14.67 20.11
C ALA A 306 -2.13 -14.98 18.92
N HIS A 307 -1.21 -15.93 19.07
CA HIS A 307 -0.29 -16.34 18.00
C HIS A 307 -1.03 -16.99 16.82
N LEU A 308 -2.05 -17.80 17.08
CA LEU A 308 -2.87 -18.44 16.03
C LEU A 308 -3.67 -17.40 15.27
N TYR A 309 -4.25 -16.38 15.94
CA TYR A 309 -4.91 -15.28 15.26
C TYR A 309 -3.96 -14.51 14.32
N ARG A 310 -2.71 -14.24 14.75
CA ARG A 310 -1.68 -13.58 13.94
C ARG A 310 -1.25 -14.41 12.74
N MET A 311 -1.36 -15.73 12.79
CA MET A 311 -1.05 -16.63 11.67
C MET A 311 -2.17 -16.70 10.63
N LEU A 312 -3.43 -16.32 10.97
CA LEU A 312 -4.58 -16.44 10.07
C LEU A 312 -4.36 -15.87 8.67
N PRO A 313 -3.85 -14.63 8.48
CA PRO A 313 -3.65 -14.09 7.13
C PRO A 313 -2.73 -14.97 6.29
N TYR A 314 -1.69 -15.52 6.88
CA TYR A 314 -0.70 -16.37 6.17
C TYR A 314 -1.27 -17.76 5.87
N LEU A 315 -1.98 -18.38 6.81
CA LEU A 315 -2.64 -19.66 6.59
C LEU A 315 -3.67 -19.56 5.47
N ILE A 316 -4.46 -18.50 5.44
CA ILE A 316 -5.43 -18.27 4.38
C ILE A 316 -4.74 -18.00 3.06
N THR A 317 -3.61 -17.29 3.04
CA THR A 317 -2.81 -17.11 1.83
C THR A 317 -2.40 -18.47 1.25
N LEU A 318 -1.89 -19.38 2.07
CA LEU A 318 -1.50 -20.72 1.64
C LEU A 318 -2.69 -21.53 1.10
N LEU A 319 -3.80 -21.52 1.81
CA LEU A 319 -5.03 -22.20 1.38
C LEU A 319 -5.54 -21.66 0.04
N VAL A 320 -5.63 -20.35 -0.07
CA VAL A 320 -6.11 -19.69 -1.29
C VAL A 320 -5.18 -19.99 -2.47
N LEU A 321 -3.86 -19.89 -2.29
CA LEU A 321 -2.89 -20.21 -3.34
C LEU A 321 -2.98 -21.69 -3.77
N ALA A 322 -3.19 -22.62 -2.85
CA ALA A 322 -3.35 -24.04 -3.16
C ALA A 322 -4.54 -24.30 -4.11
N PHE A 323 -5.64 -23.57 -3.95
CA PHE A 323 -6.84 -23.74 -4.79
C PHE A 323 -6.81 -22.91 -6.08
N THR A 324 -6.11 -21.77 -6.10
CA THR A 324 -6.14 -20.82 -7.24
C THR A 324 -4.93 -20.93 -8.18
N SER A 325 -3.84 -21.56 -7.76
CA SER A 325 -2.58 -21.63 -8.54
C SER A 325 -2.76 -22.22 -9.94
N LYS A 326 -3.61 -23.24 -10.10
CA LYS A 326 -3.90 -23.88 -11.40
C LYS A 326 -4.54 -22.97 -12.44
N LYS A 327 -5.16 -21.85 -12.05
CA LYS A 327 -5.85 -20.89 -12.93
C LYS A 327 -5.12 -19.54 -13.03
N SER A 328 -3.93 -19.43 -12.46
CA SER A 328 -3.12 -18.22 -12.51
C SER A 328 -2.66 -17.91 -13.94
N ARG A 329 -2.82 -16.66 -14.37
CA ARG A 329 -2.42 -16.16 -15.70
C ARG A 329 -1.47 -14.99 -15.56
N ALA A 330 -0.26 -15.29 -15.09
CA ALA A 330 0.83 -14.33 -15.14
C ALA A 330 1.16 -13.93 -16.59
N PRO A 331 1.67 -12.73 -16.84
CA PRO A 331 2.14 -12.32 -18.16
C PRO A 331 3.25 -13.25 -18.66
N LYS A 332 3.22 -13.63 -19.96
CA LYS A 332 4.15 -14.65 -20.50
C LYS A 332 5.61 -14.25 -20.51
N ALA A 333 5.90 -12.96 -20.68
CA ALA A 333 7.27 -12.43 -20.70
C ALA A 333 7.70 -11.83 -19.34
N GLU A 334 6.96 -12.14 -18.27
CA GLU A 334 7.29 -11.73 -16.92
C GLU A 334 8.61 -12.38 -16.48
N GLY A 335 9.49 -11.58 -15.90
CA GLY A 335 10.81 -12.06 -15.44
C GLY A 335 11.83 -12.27 -16.54
N ILE A 336 11.44 -12.19 -17.83
CA ILE A 336 12.35 -12.42 -18.95
C ILE A 336 12.99 -11.09 -19.36
N PRO A 337 14.34 -10.99 -19.34
CA PRO A 337 15.03 -9.83 -19.87
C PRO A 337 14.69 -9.63 -21.36
N TYR A 338 14.42 -8.39 -21.75
CA TYR A 338 14.17 -8.07 -23.14
C TYR A 338 15.45 -7.63 -23.84
N ASP A 339 15.77 -8.26 -24.97
CA ASP A 339 16.87 -7.88 -25.85
C ASP A 339 16.35 -7.57 -27.25
N LYS A 340 16.62 -6.35 -27.73
CA LYS A 340 16.26 -5.92 -29.07
C LYS A 340 17.04 -6.64 -30.17
N GLY A 341 18.23 -7.17 -29.84
CA GLY A 341 19.12 -7.85 -30.79
C GLY A 341 18.77 -9.32 -31.05
N THR A 342 17.99 -9.96 -30.22
CA THR A 342 17.54 -11.35 -30.39
C THR A 342 16.22 -11.38 -31.19
N ARG A 343 16.35 -11.29 -32.52
CA ARG A 343 15.23 -11.55 -33.44
C ARG A 343 15.31 -12.93 -34.02
#